data_0b6959f4fabf0b04613bf4979bb37fd0
#
_entry.id   0b6959f4fabf0b04613bf4979bb37fd0
#
_cell.length_a   1.000
_cell.length_b   1.000
_cell.length_c   1.000
_cell.angle_alpha   90.00
_cell.angle_beta   90.00
_cell.angle_gamma   90.00
#
_symmetry.space_group_name_H-M   'P 1'
#
loop_
_entity.id
_entity.type
_entity.pdbx_description
1 polymer ?
#
loop_
_entity_poly.entity_id
_entity_poly.type
_entity_poly.pdbx_seq_one_letter_code
_entity_poly.pdbx_strand_id
1 'polypeptide(L)'
;MVSNINQLLVQARTAYDAADWSSLIQYLQQLILGADSEHPEIVKNQEYLLTLTLSMLEMGDFQQRWEITKVLTHLGKIAIPPLIDILKDEDAEEELRWYAARTLGEFQHPEAIAPLVELLKTDEDEELKAIATTALGQMGTVAITSLTELLLDEDTRLLAVRSLSCIPQPETITPLLSVVQDPQAAIRAAAIEALSSFHDQRVPPVLLNALDDIAATVRRAAVLGLGFRPDLREALDLVTKLQPKLYDFNIDVCCAAAVSLSRMSCDDAAKHLFDLLISPQTPITLQLETIRALVWVGTPSSLEYLQTAFNQITSETLWQEIVTVLGRVQKPQTTLAVEILLQILQSQHPATEIANIKSAIALSLGQLGKMQAIEPLILLLADSNASVRLHAIAALKNLDSEAAHQKLQQLVNNAALTLDLHQGIAIALAEW
;
A
#
# COMPACT_ATOMS: atom_id res chain seq x y z
N MET A 1 15.75 -35.13 -26.48
CA MET A 1 16.12 -33.80 -25.96
C MET A 1 17.16 -33.10 -26.85
N VAL A 2 18.32 -33.66 -27.12
CA VAL A 2 19.41 -33.05 -27.93
C VAL A 2 18.91 -32.62 -29.36
N SER A 3 18.10 -33.44 -30.01
CA SER A 3 17.52 -33.11 -31.33
C SER A 3 16.61 -31.87 -31.31
N ASN A 4 15.98 -31.57 -30.18
CA ASN A 4 15.09 -30.41 -30.04
C ASN A 4 15.89 -29.12 -29.84
N ILE A 5 16.98 -29.14 -29.06
CA ILE A 5 17.83 -27.96 -28.79
C ILE A 5 18.50 -27.49 -30.09
N ASN A 6 19.10 -28.41 -30.87
CA ASN A 6 19.73 -28.06 -32.13
C ASN A 6 18.69 -27.48 -33.16
N GLN A 7 17.46 -27.99 -33.16
CA GLN A 7 16.40 -27.46 -33.98
C GLN A 7 15.99 -26.04 -33.56
N LEU A 8 15.86 -25.81 -32.26
CA LEU A 8 15.55 -24.47 -31.69
C LEU A 8 16.67 -23.45 -31.96
N LEU A 9 17.93 -23.85 -31.92
CA LEU A 9 19.06 -22.99 -32.28
C LEU A 9 19.00 -22.56 -33.75
N VAL A 10 18.66 -23.49 -34.67
CA VAL A 10 18.47 -23.18 -36.08
C VAL A 10 17.27 -22.24 -36.30
N GLN A 11 16.17 -22.48 -35.61
CA GLN A 11 14.98 -21.63 -35.64
C GLN A 11 15.24 -20.23 -35.13
N ALA A 12 15.97 -20.10 -34.00
CA ALA A 12 16.38 -18.81 -33.44
C ALA A 12 17.25 -18.03 -34.42
N ARG A 13 18.19 -18.71 -35.08
CA ARG A 13 19.02 -18.09 -36.14
C ARG A 13 18.18 -17.62 -37.34
N THR A 14 17.27 -18.45 -37.80
CA THR A 14 16.41 -18.09 -38.94
C THR A 14 15.50 -16.90 -38.61
N ALA A 15 14.95 -16.85 -37.39
CA ALA A 15 14.14 -15.74 -36.93
C ALA A 15 14.95 -14.43 -36.83
N TYR A 16 16.19 -14.51 -36.31
CA TYR A 16 17.11 -13.39 -36.27
C TYR A 16 17.45 -12.84 -37.64
N ASP A 17 17.83 -13.72 -38.61
CA ASP A 17 18.18 -13.36 -39.97
C ASP A 17 16.97 -12.73 -40.72
N ALA A 18 15.75 -13.11 -40.33
CA ALA A 18 14.49 -12.58 -40.87
C ALA A 18 13.98 -11.32 -40.12
N ALA A 19 14.68 -10.85 -39.08
CA ALA A 19 14.23 -9.81 -38.16
C ALA A 19 12.83 -10.08 -37.56
N ASP A 20 12.49 -11.37 -37.34
CA ASP A 20 11.26 -11.80 -36.66
C ASP A 20 11.55 -11.87 -35.15
N TRP A 21 11.49 -10.71 -34.52
CA TRP A 21 11.79 -10.55 -33.11
C TRP A 21 10.82 -11.31 -32.21
N SER A 22 9.56 -11.43 -32.61
CA SER A 22 8.53 -12.14 -31.85
C SER A 22 8.78 -13.64 -31.77
N SER A 23 9.21 -14.26 -32.89
CA SER A 23 9.61 -15.66 -32.89
C SER A 23 10.95 -15.88 -32.23
N LEU A 24 11.92 -14.96 -32.41
CA LEU A 24 13.22 -15.06 -31.81
C LEU A 24 13.14 -15.11 -30.25
N ILE A 25 12.36 -14.22 -29.63
CA ILE A 25 12.21 -14.21 -28.18
C ILE A 25 11.62 -15.51 -27.65
N GLN A 26 10.64 -16.08 -28.35
CA GLN A 26 10.05 -17.37 -27.96
C GLN A 26 11.06 -18.52 -28.02
N TYR A 27 11.91 -18.56 -29.07
CA TYR A 27 12.96 -19.58 -29.17
C TYR A 27 14.05 -19.39 -28.10
N LEU A 28 14.45 -18.15 -27.82
CA LEU A 28 15.43 -17.86 -26.78
C LEU A 28 14.89 -18.24 -25.37
N GLN A 29 13.62 -17.94 -25.10
CA GLN A 29 12.97 -18.36 -23.85
C GLN A 29 12.92 -19.89 -23.72
N GLN A 30 12.55 -20.60 -24.79
CA GLN A 30 12.53 -22.08 -24.78
C GLN A 30 13.92 -22.68 -24.58
N LEU A 31 14.96 -22.09 -25.19
CA LEU A 31 16.33 -22.54 -25.09
C LEU A 31 16.93 -22.29 -23.69
N ILE A 32 16.67 -21.12 -23.14
CA ILE A 32 17.40 -20.65 -21.95
C ILE A 32 16.56 -20.83 -20.68
N LEU A 33 15.24 -20.57 -20.72
CA LEU A 33 14.35 -20.74 -19.56
C LEU A 33 13.73 -22.14 -19.49
N GLY A 34 13.52 -22.80 -20.65
CA GLY A 34 12.83 -24.10 -20.76
C GLY A 34 13.75 -25.31 -20.72
N ALA A 35 15.05 -25.14 -20.88
CA ALA A 35 16.05 -26.20 -20.84
C ALA A 35 16.95 -26.09 -19.60
N ASP A 36 17.67 -27.16 -19.30
CA ASP A 36 18.71 -27.11 -18.27
C ASP A 36 19.86 -26.21 -18.77
N SER A 37 20.11 -25.12 -18.05
CA SER A 37 21.16 -24.15 -18.39
C SER A 37 22.57 -24.76 -18.45
N GLU A 38 22.79 -25.90 -17.82
CA GLU A 38 24.03 -26.67 -17.85
C GLU A 38 24.09 -27.69 -19.02
N HIS A 39 23.05 -27.72 -19.87
CA HIS A 39 23.04 -28.63 -21.01
C HIS A 39 24.24 -28.36 -21.95
N PRO A 40 25.05 -29.38 -22.34
CA PRO A 40 26.28 -29.19 -23.12
C PRO A 40 26.10 -28.35 -24.40
N GLU A 41 24.98 -28.51 -25.12
CA GLU A 41 24.72 -27.77 -26.36
C GLU A 41 24.39 -26.29 -26.07
N ILE A 42 23.80 -25.95 -24.92
CA ILE A 42 23.55 -24.56 -24.52
C ILE A 42 24.87 -23.91 -24.12
N VAL A 43 25.62 -24.54 -23.25
CA VAL A 43 26.96 -24.07 -22.84
C VAL A 43 27.88 -23.85 -24.04
N LYS A 44 27.89 -24.77 -25.00
CA LYS A 44 28.68 -24.65 -26.23
C LYS A 44 28.30 -23.45 -27.13
N ASN A 45 27.02 -23.06 -27.11
CA ASN A 45 26.48 -21.97 -27.92
C ASN A 45 26.22 -20.69 -27.09
N GLN A 46 26.72 -20.61 -25.87
CA GLN A 46 26.39 -19.55 -24.91
C GLN A 46 26.73 -18.14 -25.43
N GLU A 47 27.89 -17.96 -26.04
CA GLU A 47 28.30 -16.69 -26.65
C GLU A 47 27.37 -16.27 -27.82
N TYR A 48 26.95 -17.25 -28.62
CA TYR A 48 26.03 -16.98 -29.73
C TYR A 48 24.63 -16.63 -29.20
N LEU A 49 24.14 -17.32 -28.18
CA LEU A 49 22.87 -17.00 -27.53
C LEU A 49 22.90 -15.60 -26.87
N LEU A 50 24.03 -15.25 -26.26
CA LEU A 50 24.24 -13.91 -25.73
C LEU A 50 24.14 -12.84 -26.83
N THR A 51 24.82 -13.05 -27.99
CA THR A 51 24.75 -12.12 -29.11
C THR A 51 23.31 -11.91 -29.59
N LEU A 52 22.53 -12.99 -29.77
CA LEU A 52 21.13 -12.89 -30.17
C LEU A 52 20.29 -12.13 -29.13
N THR A 53 20.55 -12.39 -27.86
CA THR A 53 19.83 -11.77 -26.75
C THR A 53 20.12 -10.27 -26.63
N LEU A 54 21.38 -9.87 -26.80
CA LEU A 54 21.78 -8.46 -26.83
C LEU A 54 21.20 -7.72 -28.03
N SER A 55 21.20 -8.34 -29.22
CA SER A 55 20.55 -7.74 -30.40
C SER A 55 19.04 -7.53 -30.18
N MET A 56 18.38 -8.43 -29.44
CA MET A 56 16.98 -8.24 -29.05
C MET A 56 16.82 -7.06 -28.06
N LEU A 57 17.76 -6.87 -27.17
CA LEU A 57 17.73 -5.74 -26.23
C LEU A 57 17.90 -4.39 -26.97
N GLU A 58 18.75 -4.37 -28.01
CA GLU A 58 18.99 -3.17 -28.84
C GLU A 58 17.83 -2.86 -29.78
N MET A 59 17.30 -3.87 -30.49
CA MET A 59 16.37 -3.68 -31.63
C MET A 59 14.90 -3.91 -31.27
N GLY A 60 14.61 -4.50 -30.11
CA GLY A 60 13.26 -4.83 -29.67
C GLY A 60 12.45 -3.61 -29.23
N ASP A 61 11.11 -3.77 -29.26
CA ASP A 61 10.20 -2.83 -28.62
C ASP A 61 10.22 -2.97 -27.10
N PHE A 62 9.51 -2.07 -26.40
CA PHE A 62 9.46 -2.04 -24.93
C PHE A 62 9.11 -3.41 -24.32
N GLN A 63 8.09 -4.10 -24.87
CA GLN A 63 7.66 -5.40 -24.34
C GLN A 63 8.73 -6.48 -24.60
N GLN A 64 9.35 -6.46 -25.76
CA GLN A 64 10.40 -7.40 -26.14
C GLN A 64 11.67 -7.20 -25.30
N ARG A 65 12.07 -5.94 -25.05
CA ARG A 65 13.17 -5.58 -24.16
C ARG A 65 12.90 -6.10 -22.73
N TRP A 66 11.66 -5.92 -22.22
CA TRP A 66 11.26 -6.42 -20.92
C TRP A 66 11.33 -7.95 -20.81
N GLU A 67 10.88 -8.66 -21.81
CA GLU A 67 10.91 -10.12 -21.83
C GLU A 67 12.34 -10.67 -21.94
N ILE A 68 13.21 -10.01 -22.71
CA ILE A 68 14.57 -10.48 -22.95
C ILE A 68 15.49 -10.28 -21.74
N THR A 69 15.23 -9.31 -20.87
CA THR A 69 16.00 -9.15 -19.63
C THR A 69 15.94 -10.40 -18.75
N LYS A 70 14.80 -11.09 -18.73
CA LYS A 70 14.65 -12.37 -18.01
C LYS A 70 15.55 -13.48 -18.57
N VAL A 71 15.73 -13.46 -19.89
CA VAL A 71 16.61 -14.41 -20.59
C VAL A 71 18.08 -14.11 -20.30
N LEU A 72 18.45 -12.81 -20.31
CA LEU A 72 19.80 -12.34 -19.98
C LEU A 72 20.26 -12.80 -18.59
N THR A 73 19.40 -12.69 -17.59
CA THR A 73 19.73 -13.12 -16.23
C THR A 73 20.04 -14.61 -16.12
N HIS A 74 19.38 -15.44 -16.94
CA HIS A 74 19.60 -16.89 -16.99
C HIS A 74 20.83 -17.30 -17.79
N LEU A 75 21.36 -16.43 -18.67
CA LEU A 75 22.66 -16.65 -19.31
C LEU A 75 23.83 -16.54 -18.33
N GLY A 76 23.60 -15.96 -17.16
CA GLY A 76 24.58 -15.86 -16.09
C GLY A 76 25.65 -14.81 -16.35
N LYS A 77 26.81 -14.99 -15.74
CA LYS A 77 27.88 -13.98 -15.68
C LYS A 77 28.37 -13.45 -17.02
N ILE A 78 28.25 -14.20 -18.10
CA ILE A 78 28.71 -13.78 -19.42
C ILE A 78 27.96 -12.54 -19.95
N ALA A 79 26.75 -12.29 -19.46
CA ALA A 79 25.95 -11.13 -19.84
C ALA A 79 26.37 -9.85 -19.12
N ILE A 80 27.11 -9.93 -18.02
CA ILE A 80 27.49 -8.77 -17.21
C ILE A 80 28.40 -7.80 -17.95
N PRO A 81 29.54 -8.20 -18.57
CA PRO A 81 30.41 -7.26 -19.24
C PRO A 81 29.70 -6.46 -20.37
N PRO A 82 28.98 -7.09 -21.32
CA PRO A 82 28.32 -6.30 -22.37
C PRO A 82 27.19 -5.39 -21.84
N LEU A 83 26.50 -5.76 -20.75
CA LEU A 83 25.54 -4.87 -20.13
C LEU A 83 26.24 -3.65 -19.46
N ILE A 84 27.43 -3.85 -18.90
CA ILE A 84 28.25 -2.75 -18.39
C ILE A 84 28.71 -1.83 -19.52
N ASP A 85 29.07 -2.40 -20.68
CA ASP A 85 29.46 -1.62 -21.84
C ASP A 85 28.28 -0.75 -22.35
N ILE A 86 27.08 -1.31 -22.45
CA ILE A 86 25.86 -0.57 -22.79
C ILE A 86 25.58 0.53 -21.77
N LEU A 87 25.71 0.23 -20.46
CA LEU A 87 25.47 1.20 -19.41
C LEU A 87 26.38 2.42 -19.49
N LYS A 88 27.63 2.21 -19.88
CA LYS A 88 28.67 3.24 -19.98
C LYS A 88 28.68 4.00 -21.30
N ASP A 89 27.99 3.51 -22.30
CA ASP A 89 27.91 4.15 -23.60
C ASP A 89 26.94 5.35 -23.53
N GLU A 90 27.52 6.56 -23.46
CA GLU A 90 26.75 7.81 -23.40
C GLU A 90 25.98 8.11 -24.71
N ASP A 91 26.39 7.51 -25.82
CA ASP A 91 25.73 7.64 -27.12
C ASP A 91 24.57 6.63 -27.29
N ALA A 92 24.44 5.63 -26.41
CA ALA A 92 23.34 4.67 -26.42
C ALA A 92 22.01 5.32 -26.02
N GLU A 93 20.90 4.76 -26.54
CA GLU A 93 19.57 5.19 -26.13
C GLU A 93 19.40 5.09 -24.60
N GLU A 94 18.82 6.12 -23.97
CA GLU A 94 18.57 6.18 -22.51
C GLU A 94 17.77 4.96 -22.05
N GLU A 95 16.77 4.55 -22.84
CA GLU A 95 15.96 3.36 -22.53
C GLU A 95 16.82 2.08 -22.52
N LEU A 96 17.78 1.95 -23.42
CA LEU A 96 18.69 0.81 -23.47
C LEU A 96 19.61 0.77 -22.25
N ARG A 97 20.17 1.92 -21.85
CA ARG A 97 20.97 2.08 -20.64
C ARG A 97 20.12 1.76 -19.38
N TRP A 98 18.87 2.17 -19.37
CA TRP A 98 17.92 1.86 -18.29
C TRP A 98 17.72 0.35 -18.14
N TYR A 99 17.49 -0.39 -19.23
CA TYR A 99 17.36 -1.85 -19.21
C TYR A 99 18.66 -2.52 -18.76
N ALA A 100 19.82 -2.01 -19.18
CA ALA A 100 21.13 -2.53 -18.77
C ALA A 100 21.33 -2.36 -17.26
N ALA A 101 21.08 -1.17 -16.71
CA ALA A 101 21.17 -0.90 -15.27
C ALA A 101 20.26 -1.81 -14.46
N ARG A 102 18.99 -1.92 -14.87
CA ARG A 102 18.02 -2.79 -14.23
C ARG A 102 18.46 -4.24 -14.21
N THR A 103 18.87 -4.76 -15.38
CA THR A 103 19.28 -6.16 -15.52
C THR A 103 20.54 -6.47 -14.71
N LEU A 104 21.49 -5.53 -14.64
CA LEU A 104 22.68 -5.64 -13.80
C LEU A 104 22.34 -5.80 -12.31
N GLY A 105 21.28 -5.11 -11.83
CA GLY A 105 20.78 -5.26 -10.45
C GLY A 105 20.28 -6.68 -10.12
N GLU A 106 19.69 -7.36 -11.10
CA GLU A 106 19.15 -8.72 -10.92
C GLU A 106 20.24 -9.78 -10.78
N PHE A 107 21.47 -9.55 -11.29
CA PHE A 107 22.59 -10.50 -11.17
C PHE A 107 23.18 -10.60 -9.75
N GLN A 108 22.99 -9.59 -8.90
CA GLN A 108 23.60 -9.52 -7.56
C GLN A 108 25.12 -9.79 -7.58
N HIS A 109 25.80 -9.40 -8.64
CA HIS A 109 27.21 -9.71 -8.86
C HIS A 109 28.08 -8.47 -8.57
N PRO A 110 29.19 -8.62 -7.80
CA PRO A 110 30.04 -7.46 -7.41
C PRO A 110 30.55 -6.61 -8.55
N GLU A 111 30.80 -7.18 -9.74
CA GLU A 111 31.28 -6.45 -10.92
C GLU A 111 30.30 -5.36 -11.40
N ALA A 112 28.99 -5.53 -11.15
CA ALA A 112 27.98 -4.54 -11.53
C ALA A 112 27.92 -3.34 -10.57
N ILE A 113 28.49 -3.43 -9.35
CA ILE A 113 28.39 -2.36 -8.34
C ILE A 113 29.09 -1.09 -8.81
N ALA A 114 30.35 -1.17 -9.22
CA ALA A 114 31.13 -0.01 -9.58
C ALA A 114 30.54 0.78 -10.77
N PRO A 115 30.08 0.16 -11.86
CA PRO A 115 29.38 0.85 -12.95
C PRO A 115 28.08 1.54 -12.52
N LEU A 116 27.28 0.89 -11.68
CA LEU A 116 26.04 1.47 -11.16
C LEU A 116 26.30 2.64 -10.21
N VAL A 117 27.36 2.56 -9.39
CA VAL A 117 27.80 3.65 -8.51
C VAL A 117 28.32 4.82 -9.33
N GLU A 118 29.07 4.56 -10.41
CA GLU A 118 29.57 5.61 -11.31
C GLU A 118 28.43 6.37 -11.97
N LEU A 119 27.40 5.66 -12.45
CA LEU A 119 26.21 6.27 -13.02
C LEU A 119 25.50 7.21 -12.01
N LEU A 120 25.43 6.85 -10.73
CA LEU A 120 24.86 7.73 -9.69
C LEU A 120 25.65 9.03 -9.50
N LYS A 121 26.97 9.01 -9.80
CA LYS A 121 27.84 10.17 -9.60
C LYS A 121 27.92 11.09 -10.81
N THR A 122 27.90 10.54 -12.00
CA THR A 122 28.25 11.26 -13.22
C THR A 122 27.09 11.57 -14.14
N ASP A 123 26.03 10.76 -14.10
CA ASP A 123 24.89 10.95 -15.00
C ASP A 123 24.00 12.12 -14.54
N GLU A 124 23.44 12.87 -15.49
CA GLU A 124 22.51 13.97 -15.22
C GLU A 124 21.05 13.50 -15.27
N ASP A 125 20.77 12.34 -15.88
CA ASP A 125 19.43 11.80 -16.02
C ASP A 125 18.91 11.22 -14.69
N GLU A 126 17.82 11.79 -14.18
CA GLU A 126 17.21 11.37 -12.92
C GLU A 126 16.53 9.99 -13.00
N GLU A 127 16.06 9.56 -14.19
CA GLU A 127 15.46 8.22 -14.36
C GLU A 127 16.55 7.15 -14.34
N LEU A 128 17.69 7.40 -14.96
CA LEU A 128 18.86 6.53 -14.91
C LEU A 128 19.42 6.44 -13.48
N LYS A 129 19.48 7.54 -12.74
CA LYS A 129 19.86 7.51 -11.32
C LYS A 129 18.85 6.70 -10.48
N ALA A 130 17.57 6.86 -10.74
CA ALA A 130 16.53 6.12 -10.01
C ALA A 130 16.61 4.62 -10.24
N ILE A 131 16.86 4.18 -11.48
CA ILE A 131 17.01 2.75 -11.76
C ILE A 131 18.32 2.19 -11.20
N ALA A 132 19.43 2.94 -11.24
CA ALA A 132 20.68 2.53 -10.61
C ALA A 132 20.53 2.40 -9.09
N THR A 133 19.81 3.34 -8.45
CA THR A 133 19.46 3.28 -7.03
C THR A 133 18.69 1.99 -6.70
N THR A 134 17.69 1.67 -7.52
CA THR A 134 16.89 0.47 -7.38
C THR A 134 17.72 -0.80 -7.60
N ALA A 135 18.54 -0.81 -8.65
CA ALA A 135 19.43 -1.93 -8.99
C ALA A 135 20.42 -2.24 -7.86
N LEU A 136 21.08 -1.22 -7.31
CA LEU A 136 21.98 -1.36 -6.16
C LEU A 136 21.25 -1.90 -4.92
N GLY A 137 19.99 -1.45 -4.68
CA GLY A 137 19.14 -2.00 -3.63
C GLY A 137 18.82 -3.49 -3.85
N GLN A 138 18.51 -3.90 -5.07
CA GLN A 138 18.22 -5.29 -5.43
C GLN A 138 19.45 -6.22 -5.29
N MET A 139 20.65 -5.67 -5.45
CA MET A 139 21.88 -6.43 -5.24
C MET A 139 22.09 -6.90 -3.79
N GLY A 140 21.37 -6.31 -2.84
CA GLY A 140 21.37 -6.76 -1.46
C GLY A 140 22.69 -6.50 -0.74
N THR A 141 23.12 -7.47 0.08
CA THR A 141 24.28 -7.31 0.99
C THR A 141 25.59 -6.97 0.29
N VAL A 142 25.78 -7.42 -0.95
CA VAL A 142 27.04 -7.17 -1.70
C VAL A 142 27.24 -5.67 -2.01
N ALA A 143 26.16 -4.88 -2.08
CA ALA A 143 26.24 -3.45 -2.36
C ALA A 143 26.41 -2.57 -1.11
N ILE A 144 26.18 -3.10 0.12
CA ILE A 144 26.14 -2.29 1.35
C ILE A 144 27.43 -1.50 1.57
N THR A 145 28.58 -2.11 1.34
CA THR A 145 29.87 -1.42 1.55
C THR A 145 30.01 -0.21 0.63
N SER A 146 29.77 -0.38 -0.66
CA SER A 146 29.86 0.72 -1.64
C SER A 146 28.80 1.79 -1.40
N LEU A 147 27.56 1.39 -1.02
CA LEU A 147 26.52 2.33 -0.63
C LEU A 147 26.88 3.11 0.64
N THR A 148 27.57 2.47 1.59
CA THR A 148 28.05 3.14 2.81
C THR A 148 29.11 4.20 2.48
N GLU A 149 29.98 3.92 1.52
CA GLU A 149 30.96 4.91 1.03
C GLU A 149 30.29 6.11 0.35
N LEU A 150 29.19 5.88 -0.40
CA LEU A 150 28.41 6.95 -1.02
C LEU A 150 27.72 7.86 0.01
N LEU A 151 27.51 7.43 1.25
CA LEU A 151 26.99 8.31 2.31
C LEU A 151 27.96 9.43 2.70
N LEU A 152 29.24 9.31 2.37
CA LEU A 152 30.26 10.31 2.68
C LEU A 152 30.18 11.51 1.71
N ASP A 153 29.64 11.32 0.53
CA ASP A 153 29.50 12.34 -0.50
C ASP A 153 28.11 12.99 -0.42
N GLU A 154 28.07 14.32 -0.34
CA GLU A 154 26.84 15.10 -0.16
C GLU A 154 25.86 14.92 -1.32
N ASP A 155 26.36 14.84 -2.56
CA ASP A 155 25.53 14.75 -3.77
C ASP A 155 24.89 13.38 -3.94
N THR A 156 25.55 12.31 -3.50
CA THR A 156 25.06 10.93 -3.65
C THR A 156 24.38 10.37 -2.38
N ARG A 157 24.51 11.05 -1.26
CA ARG A 157 24.05 10.58 0.07
C ARG A 157 22.58 10.18 0.11
N LEU A 158 21.69 11.01 -0.46
CA LEU A 158 20.27 10.70 -0.49
C LEU A 158 19.95 9.45 -1.31
N LEU A 159 20.64 9.29 -2.45
CA LEU A 159 20.49 8.12 -3.31
C LEU A 159 21.01 6.85 -2.61
N ALA A 160 22.12 6.95 -1.90
CA ALA A 160 22.66 5.86 -1.10
C ALA A 160 21.70 5.42 0.02
N VAL A 161 21.07 6.38 0.73
CA VAL A 161 20.07 6.08 1.75
C VAL A 161 18.86 5.36 1.12
N ARG A 162 18.38 5.83 -0.03
CA ARG A 162 17.28 5.19 -0.76
C ARG A 162 17.62 3.76 -1.22
N SER A 163 18.83 3.55 -1.75
CA SER A 163 19.30 2.19 -2.09
C SER A 163 19.38 1.29 -0.87
N LEU A 164 19.96 1.78 0.23
CA LEU A 164 20.04 1.02 1.51
C LEU A 164 18.66 0.69 2.06
N SER A 165 17.66 1.55 1.88
CA SER A 165 16.29 1.30 2.34
C SER A 165 15.60 0.12 1.63
N CYS A 166 16.07 -0.22 0.43
CA CYS A 166 15.58 -1.37 -0.34
C CYS A 166 16.24 -2.71 0.11
N ILE A 167 17.24 -2.66 0.98
CA ILE A 167 17.97 -3.84 1.46
C ILE A 167 17.49 -4.20 2.87
N PRO A 168 16.57 -5.19 3.04
CA PRO A 168 16.00 -5.54 4.34
C PRO A 168 16.96 -6.41 5.19
N GLN A 169 18.22 -6.02 5.29
CA GLN A 169 19.25 -6.76 6.01
C GLN A 169 19.78 -5.96 7.19
N PRO A 170 20.04 -6.59 8.35
CA PRO A 170 20.52 -5.92 9.57
C PRO A 170 21.79 -5.10 9.38
N GLU A 171 22.61 -5.46 8.40
CA GLU A 171 23.87 -4.79 8.07
C GLU A 171 23.65 -3.34 7.60
N THR A 172 22.46 -3.00 7.08
CA THR A 172 22.12 -1.64 6.66
C THR A 172 21.81 -0.70 7.81
N ILE A 173 21.49 -1.23 9.01
CA ILE A 173 21.12 -0.41 10.16
C ILE A 173 22.24 0.55 10.56
N THR A 174 23.48 0.08 10.63
CA THR A 174 24.61 0.93 11.05
C THR A 174 24.89 2.07 10.07
N PRO A 175 24.96 1.85 8.75
CA PRO A 175 25.02 2.94 7.77
C PRO A 175 23.86 3.94 7.90
N LEU A 176 22.62 3.46 8.00
CA LEU A 176 21.45 4.34 8.13
C LEU A 176 21.49 5.17 9.42
N LEU A 177 21.92 4.59 10.54
CA LEU A 177 22.09 5.30 11.81
C LEU A 177 23.12 6.43 11.72
N SER A 178 24.12 6.35 10.83
CA SER A 178 25.15 7.37 10.71
C SER A 178 24.62 8.69 10.12
N VAL A 179 23.46 8.67 9.43
CA VAL A 179 22.89 9.83 8.72
C VAL A 179 21.57 10.35 9.33
N VAL A 180 21.12 9.81 10.46
CA VAL A 180 19.89 10.28 11.14
C VAL A 180 19.99 11.70 11.69
N GLN A 181 21.19 12.27 11.75
CA GLN A 181 21.48 13.65 12.16
C GLN A 181 22.03 14.50 11.00
N ASP A 182 21.82 14.07 9.76
CA ASP A 182 22.29 14.79 8.58
C ASP A 182 21.72 16.22 8.54
N PRO A 183 22.47 17.24 8.09
CA PRO A 183 21.96 18.59 7.91
C PRO A 183 20.71 18.67 7.04
N GLN A 184 20.62 17.84 5.99
CA GLN A 184 19.50 17.80 5.07
C GLN A 184 18.33 17.00 5.62
N ALA A 185 17.17 17.63 5.77
CA ALA A 185 15.96 16.99 6.30
C ALA A 185 15.48 15.79 5.47
N ALA A 186 15.67 15.84 4.16
CA ALA A 186 15.30 14.75 3.25
C ALA A 186 16.08 13.46 3.55
N ILE A 187 17.37 13.58 3.87
CA ILE A 187 18.26 12.47 4.22
C ILE A 187 17.85 11.90 5.58
N ARG A 188 17.63 12.76 6.59
CA ARG A 188 17.16 12.32 7.90
C ARG A 188 15.83 11.58 7.82
N ALA A 189 14.85 12.15 7.07
CA ALA A 189 13.54 11.53 6.90
C ALA A 189 13.63 10.16 6.23
N ALA A 190 14.40 10.03 5.14
CA ALA A 190 14.60 8.77 4.44
C ALA A 190 15.30 7.72 5.32
N ALA A 191 16.29 8.13 6.12
CA ALA A 191 16.98 7.22 7.05
C ALA A 191 16.04 6.74 8.18
N ILE A 192 15.23 7.63 8.76
CA ILE A 192 14.23 7.31 9.79
C ILE A 192 13.15 6.36 9.22
N GLU A 193 12.67 6.62 8.01
CA GLU A 193 11.69 5.76 7.34
C GLU A 193 12.27 4.36 7.09
N ALA A 194 13.48 4.28 6.54
CA ALA A 194 14.18 3.01 6.31
C ALA A 194 14.38 2.22 7.61
N LEU A 195 14.86 2.88 8.67
CA LEU A 195 15.08 2.26 9.97
C LEU A 195 13.80 1.73 10.60
N SER A 196 12.65 2.35 10.31
CA SER A 196 11.34 1.96 10.87
C SER A 196 10.91 0.53 10.49
N SER A 197 11.48 -0.04 9.43
CA SER A 197 11.24 -1.43 9.02
C SER A 197 11.98 -2.49 9.87
N PHE A 198 12.96 -2.07 10.67
CA PHE A 198 13.80 -2.98 11.44
C PHE A 198 13.35 -3.12 12.90
N HIS A 199 13.29 -4.37 13.37
CA HIS A 199 13.01 -4.70 14.78
C HIS A 199 14.31 -4.80 15.60
N ASP A 200 15.17 -3.78 15.49
CA ASP A 200 16.44 -3.71 16.22
C ASP A 200 16.31 -2.75 17.42
N GLN A 201 16.92 -3.11 18.55
CA GLN A 201 16.86 -2.32 19.78
C GLN A 201 17.49 -0.92 19.68
N ARG A 202 18.32 -0.67 18.67
CA ARG A 202 18.94 0.63 18.40
C ARG A 202 17.99 1.63 17.75
N VAL A 203 16.91 1.14 17.10
CA VAL A 203 16.00 1.95 16.32
C VAL A 203 15.02 2.78 17.18
N PRO A 204 14.30 2.22 18.17
CA PRO A 204 13.30 2.98 18.94
C PRO A 204 13.84 4.28 19.59
N PRO A 205 15.04 4.32 20.19
CA PRO A 205 15.58 5.58 20.74
C PRO A 205 15.77 6.66 19.67
N VAL A 206 16.16 6.27 18.46
CA VAL A 206 16.35 7.19 17.33
C VAL A 206 15.01 7.75 16.87
N LEU A 207 13.98 6.89 16.73
CA LEU A 207 12.62 7.31 16.37
C LEU A 207 12.04 8.27 17.43
N LEU A 208 12.25 8.00 18.72
CA LEU A 208 11.79 8.88 19.80
C LEU A 208 12.44 10.25 19.72
N ASN A 209 13.74 10.32 19.46
CA ASN A 209 14.44 11.60 19.29
C ASN A 209 13.95 12.36 18.03
N ALA A 210 13.64 11.65 16.95
CA ALA A 210 13.17 12.24 15.71
C ALA A 210 11.72 12.78 15.78
N LEU A 211 10.96 12.47 16.84
CA LEU A 211 9.65 13.07 17.09
C LEU A 211 9.71 14.60 17.22
N ASP A 212 10.83 15.14 17.69
CA ASP A 212 11.01 16.56 17.96
C ASP A 212 11.90 17.26 16.91
N ASP A 213 12.14 16.61 15.75
CA ASP A 213 12.91 17.20 14.66
C ASP A 213 12.26 18.50 14.15
N ILE A 214 13.10 19.45 13.75
CA ILE A 214 12.64 20.73 13.20
C ILE A 214 11.82 20.56 11.90
N ALA A 215 12.13 19.52 11.09
CA ALA A 215 11.46 19.23 9.84
C ALA A 215 10.24 18.33 10.04
N ALA A 216 9.09 18.74 9.54
CA ALA A 216 7.84 17.97 9.63
C ALA A 216 7.92 16.60 8.97
N THR A 217 8.67 16.48 7.88
CA THR A 217 8.89 15.20 7.17
C THR A 217 9.58 14.17 8.06
N VAL A 218 10.56 14.59 8.85
CA VAL A 218 11.28 13.72 9.81
C VAL A 218 10.38 13.33 10.97
N ARG A 219 9.64 14.30 11.55
CA ARG A 219 8.67 14.01 12.63
C ARG A 219 7.61 13.01 12.14
N ARG A 220 7.09 13.22 10.91
CA ARG A 220 6.10 12.31 10.32
C ARG A 220 6.65 10.89 10.16
N ALA A 221 7.86 10.74 9.64
CA ALA A 221 8.52 9.44 9.51
C ALA A 221 8.69 8.75 10.88
N ALA A 222 9.11 9.49 11.90
CA ALA A 222 9.27 8.99 13.26
C ALA A 222 7.95 8.54 13.89
N VAL A 223 6.89 9.35 13.73
CA VAL A 223 5.53 9.04 14.21
C VAL A 223 5.03 7.74 13.58
N LEU A 224 5.14 7.60 12.25
CA LEU A 224 4.73 6.38 11.55
C LEU A 224 5.57 5.19 11.96
N GLY A 225 6.88 5.35 12.09
CA GLY A 225 7.81 4.30 12.51
C GLY A 225 7.46 3.75 13.90
N LEU A 226 7.17 4.61 14.87
CA LEU A 226 6.71 4.20 16.19
C LEU A 226 5.32 3.56 16.14
N GLY A 227 4.44 4.01 15.23
CA GLY A 227 3.13 3.42 14.99
C GLY A 227 3.18 1.98 14.47
N PHE A 228 4.29 1.53 13.87
CA PHE A 228 4.51 0.13 13.49
C PHE A 228 5.00 -0.77 14.63
N ARG A 229 5.19 -0.19 15.83
CA ARG A 229 5.73 -0.90 17.00
C ARG A 229 4.74 -0.92 18.19
N PRO A 230 3.48 -1.38 18.00
CA PRO A 230 2.53 -1.51 19.10
C PRO A 230 3.00 -2.48 20.19
N ASP A 231 3.94 -3.37 19.89
CA ASP A 231 4.63 -4.25 20.83
C ASP A 231 5.42 -3.47 21.91
N LEU A 232 5.89 -2.27 21.57
CA LEU A 232 6.61 -1.39 22.49
C LEU A 232 5.72 -0.35 23.20
N ARG A 233 4.39 -0.41 23.01
CA ARG A 233 3.44 0.57 23.53
C ARG A 233 3.65 0.86 25.01
N GLU A 234 3.71 -0.19 25.84
CA GLU A 234 3.85 -0.05 27.29
C GLU A 234 5.29 0.24 27.70
N ALA A 235 6.27 -0.46 27.10
CA ALA A 235 7.67 -0.32 27.44
C ALA A 235 8.22 1.10 27.20
N LEU A 236 7.70 1.79 26.18
CA LEU A 236 8.12 3.14 25.77
C LEU A 236 7.07 4.21 26.02
N ASP A 237 5.92 3.86 26.60
CA ASP A 237 4.79 4.76 26.81
C ASP A 237 4.39 5.51 25.53
N LEU A 238 4.23 4.74 24.42
CA LEU A 238 4.06 5.32 23.08
C LEU A 238 2.80 6.18 22.96
N VAL A 239 1.73 5.87 23.68
CA VAL A 239 0.51 6.69 23.65
C VAL A 239 0.81 8.11 24.12
N THR A 240 1.46 8.26 25.27
CA THR A 240 1.86 9.58 25.80
C THR A 240 2.86 10.30 24.90
N LYS A 241 3.77 9.56 24.23
CA LYS A 241 4.75 10.16 23.33
C LYS A 241 4.13 10.62 21.99
N LEU A 242 3.13 9.90 21.47
CA LEU A 242 2.48 10.21 20.19
C LEU A 242 1.34 11.22 20.34
N GLN A 243 0.67 11.28 21.50
CA GLN A 243 -0.45 12.18 21.75
C GLN A 243 -0.16 13.65 21.41
N PRO A 244 1.00 14.26 21.79
CA PRO A 244 1.28 15.65 21.44
C PRO A 244 1.38 15.90 19.95
N LYS A 245 1.70 14.87 19.14
CA LYS A 245 1.81 14.96 17.69
C LYS A 245 0.46 15.04 16.97
N LEU A 246 -0.64 14.78 17.66
CA LEU A 246 -2.00 15.11 17.18
C LEU A 246 -2.22 16.61 17.01
N TYR A 247 -1.42 17.43 17.65
CA TYR A 247 -1.50 18.91 17.66
C TYR A 247 -0.25 19.55 17.04
N ASP A 248 0.46 18.83 16.16
CA ASP A 248 1.62 19.34 15.43
C ASP A 248 1.22 20.51 14.52
N PHE A 249 2.13 21.44 14.26
CA PHE A 249 1.89 22.54 13.34
C PHE A 249 1.69 22.07 11.88
N ASN A 250 2.14 20.87 11.54
CA ASN A 250 1.97 20.28 10.21
C ASN A 250 0.85 19.22 10.25
N ILE A 251 -0.12 19.39 9.38
CA ILE A 251 -1.30 18.51 9.31
C ILE A 251 -0.97 17.05 8.99
N ASP A 252 0.07 16.80 8.19
CA ASP A 252 0.48 15.44 7.83
C ASP A 252 1.06 14.69 9.02
N VAL A 253 1.72 15.42 9.96
CA VAL A 253 2.18 14.85 11.23
C VAL A 253 1.00 14.52 12.13
N CYS A 254 -0.03 15.40 12.19
CA CYS A 254 -1.25 15.14 12.94
C CYS A 254 -1.98 13.89 12.43
N CYS A 255 -2.15 13.77 11.11
CA CYS A 255 -2.77 12.60 10.50
C CYS A 255 -1.95 11.32 10.77
N ALA A 256 -0.62 11.40 10.64
CA ALA A 256 0.26 10.28 10.97
C ALA A 256 0.14 9.86 12.45
N ALA A 257 -0.01 10.83 13.36
CA ALA A 257 -0.21 10.55 14.79
C ALA A 257 -1.55 9.86 15.05
N ALA A 258 -2.63 10.28 14.37
CA ALA A 258 -3.93 9.64 14.47
C ALA A 258 -3.87 8.17 14.00
N VAL A 259 -3.25 7.93 12.84
CA VAL A 259 -3.01 6.57 12.31
C VAL A 259 -2.15 5.74 13.26
N SER A 260 -1.08 6.32 13.83
CA SER A 260 -0.18 5.59 14.72
C SER A 260 -0.85 5.23 16.06
N LEU A 261 -1.62 6.15 16.63
CA LEU A 261 -2.41 5.90 17.85
C LEU A 261 -3.50 4.84 17.61
N SER A 262 -4.11 4.79 16.42
CA SER A 262 -5.10 3.75 16.12
C SER A 262 -4.54 2.34 16.22
N ARG A 263 -3.27 2.15 15.91
CA ARG A 263 -2.56 0.85 16.00
C ARG A 263 -2.20 0.45 17.44
N MET A 264 -2.29 1.37 18.39
CA MET A 264 -1.99 1.07 19.78
C MET A 264 -3.08 0.21 20.46
N SER A 265 -4.29 0.13 19.89
CA SER A 265 -5.40 -0.73 20.29
C SER A 265 -5.70 -0.67 21.80
N CYS A 266 -5.81 0.54 22.35
CA CYS A 266 -6.12 0.78 23.76
C CYS A 266 -7.06 1.97 23.95
N ASP A 267 -7.74 2.01 25.09
CA ASP A 267 -8.76 3.03 25.40
C ASP A 267 -8.17 4.42 25.56
N ASP A 268 -6.93 4.56 26.06
CA ASP A 268 -6.27 5.85 26.19
C ASP A 268 -6.03 6.48 24.80
N ALA A 269 -5.58 5.68 23.81
CA ALA A 269 -5.44 6.16 22.45
C ALA A 269 -6.80 6.57 21.86
N ALA A 270 -7.86 5.76 22.07
CA ALA A 270 -9.22 6.09 21.65
C ALA A 270 -9.71 7.41 22.27
N LYS A 271 -9.43 7.63 23.56
CA LYS A 271 -9.80 8.86 24.25
C LYS A 271 -9.13 10.09 23.64
N HIS A 272 -7.83 10.04 23.38
CA HIS A 272 -7.11 11.15 22.76
C HIS A 272 -7.62 11.46 21.34
N LEU A 273 -7.94 10.44 20.57
CA LEU A 273 -8.56 10.60 19.24
C LEU A 273 -9.95 11.22 19.35
N PHE A 274 -10.76 10.79 20.30
CA PHE A 274 -12.09 11.37 20.54
C PHE A 274 -12.00 12.85 20.92
N ASP A 275 -11.11 13.23 21.83
CA ASP A 275 -10.93 14.63 22.25
C ASP A 275 -10.51 15.52 21.08
N LEU A 276 -9.66 14.99 20.17
CA LEU A 276 -9.30 15.67 18.93
C LEU A 276 -10.50 15.83 17.99
N LEU A 277 -11.31 14.76 17.81
CA LEU A 277 -12.46 14.74 16.90
C LEU A 277 -13.51 15.79 17.26
N ILE A 278 -13.83 15.91 18.55
CA ILE A 278 -14.88 16.83 19.01
C ILE A 278 -14.40 18.28 19.17
N SER A 279 -13.10 18.53 19.08
CA SER A 279 -12.54 19.87 19.18
C SER A 279 -12.98 20.74 17.99
N PRO A 280 -13.60 21.91 18.23
CA PRO A 280 -14.09 22.77 17.16
C PRO A 280 -12.96 23.41 16.32
N GLN A 281 -11.73 23.34 16.79
CA GLN A 281 -10.55 23.88 16.11
C GLN A 281 -9.88 22.84 15.19
N THR A 282 -10.30 21.58 15.25
CA THR A 282 -9.72 20.51 14.43
C THR A 282 -10.18 20.64 12.97
N PRO A 283 -9.27 20.76 11.99
CA PRO A 283 -9.65 20.81 10.58
C PRO A 283 -10.44 19.56 10.15
N ILE A 284 -11.38 19.73 9.24
CA ILE A 284 -12.27 18.64 8.79
C ILE A 284 -11.50 17.43 8.22
N THR A 285 -10.40 17.68 7.52
CA THR A 285 -9.53 16.61 6.99
C THR A 285 -8.96 15.73 8.11
N LEU A 286 -8.53 16.34 9.21
CA LEU A 286 -8.03 15.62 10.37
C LEU A 286 -9.17 14.95 11.16
N GLN A 287 -10.36 15.58 11.23
CA GLN A 287 -11.54 14.95 11.85
C GLN A 287 -11.94 13.68 11.10
N LEU A 288 -11.93 13.68 9.76
CA LEU A 288 -12.21 12.50 8.95
C LEU A 288 -11.20 11.38 9.19
N GLU A 289 -9.91 11.72 9.24
CA GLU A 289 -8.87 10.74 9.56
C GLU A 289 -9.00 10.19 10.98
N THR A 290 -9.37 11.04 11.93
CA THR A 290 -9.59 10.66 13.32
C THR A 290 -10.80 9.71 13.47
N ILE A 291 -11.88 9.92 12.72
CA ILE A 291 -13.04 9.01 12.67
C ILE A 291 -12.58 7.61 12.20
N ARG A 292 -11.78 7.54 11.13
CA ARG A 292 -11.22 6.28 10.63
C ARG A 292 -10.31 5.64 11.65
N ALA A 293 -9.44 6.41 12.29
CA ALA A 293 -8.53 5.96 13.31
C ALA A 293 -9.27 5.32 14.51
N LEU A 294 -10.39 5.91 14.97
CA LEU A 294 -11.18 5.37 16.08
C LEU A 294 -11.72 3.97 15.78
N VAL A 295 -12.15 3.68 14.55
CA VAL A 295 -12.57 2.32 14.18
C VAL A 295 -11.39 1.35 14.22
N TRP A 296 -10.22 1.77 13.76
CA TRP A 296 -9.02 0.94 13.76
C TRP A 296 -8.45 0.65 15.15
N VAL A 297 -8.71 1.49 16.16
CA VAL A 297 -8.37 1.17 17.57
C VAL A 297 -8.99 -0.16 17.98
N GLY A 298 -10.23 -0.44 17.56
CA GLY A 298 -10.89 -1.73 17.72
C GLY A 298 -11.34 -2.06 19.14
N THR A 299 -11.38 -1.11 20.06
CA THR A 299 -11.93 -1.29 21.42
C THR A 299 -13.43 -0.94 21.43
N PRO A 300 -14.24 -1.51 22.34
CA PRO A 300 -15.62 -1.08 22.52
C PRO A 300 -15.75 0.42 22.77
N SER A 301 -14.91 0.97 23.62
CA SER A 301 -14.91 2.39 23.97
C SER A 301 -14.69 3.28 22.75
N SER A 302 -13.88 2.85 21.76
CA SER A 302 -13.65 3.63 20.55
C SER A 302 -14.91 3.78 19.70
N LEU A 303 -15.79 2.76 19.66
CA LEU A 303 -17.08 2.83 18.95
C LEU A 303 -18.09 3.67 19.73
N GLU A 304 -18.10 3.58 21.07
CA GLU A 304 -18.94 4.43 21.93
C GLU A 304 -18.55 5.91 21.79
N TYR A 305 -17.25 6.21 21.62
CA TYR A 305 -16.78 7.55 21.32
C TYR A 305 -17.27 8.06 19.97
N LEU A 306 -17.34 7.21 18.93
CA LEU A 306 -17.94 7.59 17.64
C LEU A 306 -19.43 7.89 17.78
N GLN A 307 -20.18 7.13 18.55
CA GLN A 307 -21.59 7.42 18.86
C GLN A 307 -21.74 8.76 19.59
N THR A 308 -20.90 9.00 20.58
CA THR A 308 -20.89 10.24 21.34
C THR A 308 -20.56 11.44 20.44
N ALA A 309 -19.55 11.29 19.57
CA ALA A 309 -19.17 12.31 18.59
C ALA A 309 -20.30 12.59 17.59
N PHE A 310 -21.01 11.56 17.11
CA PHE A 310 -22.16 11.71 16.23
C PHE A 310 -23.20 12.65 16.82
N ASN A 311 -23.47 12.55 18.12
CA ASN A 311 -24.45 13.38 18.81
C ASN A 311 -23.97 14.81 19.11
N GLN A 312 -22.66 15.07 19.11
CA GLN A 312 -22.07 16.37 19.42
C GLN A 312 -21.71 17.21 18.18
N ILE A 313 -21.44 16.56 17.07
CA ILE A 313 -21.03 17.18 15.81
C ILE A 313 -22.28 17.61 15.04
N THR A 314 -22.16 18.68 14.23
CA THR A 314 -23.25 19.18 13.39
C THR A 314 -22.97 19.11 11.88
N SER A 315 -21.87 18.47 11.48
CA SER A 315 -21.44 18.35 10.07
C SER A 315 -22.01 17.10 9.42
N GLU A 316 -22.77 17.25 8.33
CA GLU A 316 -23.30 16.15 7.52
C GLU A 316 -22.18 15.23 7.00
N THR A 317 -21.07 15.80 6.55
CA THR A 317 -19.90 15.04 6.07
C THR A 317 -19.34 14.13 7.15
N LEU A 318 -19.23 14.61 8.39
CA LEU A 318 -18.72 13.81 9.50
C LEU A 318 -19.73 12.75 9.97
N TRP A 319 -21.04 13.06 10.00
CA TRP A 319 -22.08 12.08 10.26
C TRP A 319 -22.02 10.91 9.25
N GLN A 320 -21.91 11.27 7.95
CA GLN A 320 -21.83 10.28 6.90
C GLN A 320 -20.58 9.39 7.04
N GLU A 321 -19.42 9.98 7.35
CA GLU A 321 -18.19 9.21 7.57
C GLU A 321 -18.33 8.28 8.78
N ILE A 322 -18.85 8.76 9.92
CA ILE A 322 -19.06 7.93 11.13
C ILE A 322 -19.94 6.71 10.79
N VAL A 323 -21.08 6.93 10.13
CA VAL A 323 -21.97 5.84 9.73
C VAL A 323 -21.28 4.85 8.80
N THR A 324 -20.52 5.37 7.82
CA THR A 324 -19.81 4.56 6.83
C THR A 324 -18.72 3.67 7.47
N VAL A 325 -17.93 4.23 8.37
CA VAL A 325 -16.86 3.47 9.03
C VAL A 325 -17.39 2.45 10.03
N LEU A 326 -18.51 2.73 10.70
CA LEU A 326 -19.20 1.77 11.55
C LEU A 326 -19.66 0.53 10.76
N GLY A 327 -20.06 0.70 9.48
CA GLY A 327 -20.39 -0.40 8.58
C GLY A 327 -19.23 -1.32 8.22
N ARG A 328 -17.99 -0.88 8.45
CA ARG A 328 -16.75 -1.62 8.14
C ARG A 328 -16.12 -2.29 9.35
N VAL A 329 -16.74 -2.19 10.51
CA VAL A 329 -16.25 -2.77 11.77
C VAL A 329 -16.20 -4.30 11.66
N GLN A 330 -15.05 -4.85 12.03
CA GLN A 330 -14.81 -6.30 12.02
C GLN A 330 -15.10 -6.93 13.40
N LYS A 331 -15.18 -8.26 13.42
CA LYS A 331 -15.30 -9.02 14.70
C LYS A 331 -14.11 -8.69 15.62
N PRO A 332 -14.31 -8.64 16.93
CA PRO A 332 -15.55 -9.02 17.65
C PRO A 332 -16.61 -7.91 17.79
N GLN A 333 -16.32 -6.64 17.46
CA GLN A 333 -17.18 -5.48 17.76
C GLN A 333 -18.35 -5.28 16.77
N THR A 334 -18.56 -6.16 15.81
CA THR A 334 -19.63 -6.06 14.79
C THR A 334 -21.04 -5.90 15.42
N THR A 335 -21.31 -6.58 16.54
CA THR A 335 -22.60 -6.48 17.22
C THR A 335 -22.82 -5.11 17.82
N LEU A 336 -21.81 -4.54 18.49
CA LEU A 336 -21.87 -3.18 19.04
C LEU A 336 -22.06 -2.13 17.94
N ALA A 337 -21.37 -2.29 16.80
CA ALA A 337 -21.52 -1.39 15.67
C ALA A 337 -22.98 -1.38 15.12
N VAL A 338 -23.61 -2.55 15.03
CA VAL A 338 -25.04 -2.67 14.66
C VAL A 338 -25.93 -1.98 15.68
N GLU A 339 -25.70 -2.20 16.97
CA GLU A 339 -26.49 -1.57 18.04
C GLU A 339 -26.39 -0.05 17.97
N ILE A 340 -25.19 0.50 17.77
CA ILE A 340 -24.97 1.94 17.59
C ILE A 340 -25.73 2.47 16.38
N LEU A 341 -25.62 1.81 15.21
CA LEU A 341 -26.31 2.25 14.00
C LEU A 341 -27.83 2.18 14.15
N LEU A 342 -28.36 1.17 14.83
CA LEU A 342 -29.80 1.08 15.13
C LEU A 342 -30.26 2.15 16.10
N GLN A 343 -29.47 2.47 17.12
CA GLN A 343 -29.76 3.56 18.05
C GLN A 343 -29.76 4.91 17.33
N ILE A 344 -28.79 5.17 16.44
CA ILE A 344 -28.76 6.36 15.60
C ILE A 344 -30.04 6.42 14.74
N LEU A 345 -30.39 5.36 14.03
CA LEU A 345 -31.54 5.31 13.13
C LEU A 345 -32.87 5.57 13.85
N GLN A 346 -33.00 5.06 15.07
CA GLN A 346 -34.20 5.22 15.90
C GLN A 346 -34.25 6.51 16.72
N SER A 347 -33.15 7.26 16.73
CA SER A 347 -33.08 8.53 17.45
C SER A 347 -33.86 9.64 16.70
N GLN A 348 -34.21 10.69 17.43
CA GLN A 348 -34.75 11.93 16.85
C GLN A 348 -33.63 12.92 16.42
N HIS A 349 -32.45 12.40 16.10
CA HIS A 349 -31.32 13.22 15.72
C HIS A 349 -31.54 13.83 14.32
N PRO A 350 -31.21 15.12 14.08
CA PRO A 350 -31.44 15.79 12.79
C PRO A 350 -30.81 15.06 11.60
N ALA A 351 -29.70 14.38 11.79
CA ALA A 351 -29.04 13.56 10.75
C ALA A 351 -29.95 12.45 10.20
N THR A 352 -30.90 11.93 11.02
CA THR A 352 -31.82 10.87 10.58
C THR A 352 -32.95 11.36 9.67
N GLU A 353 -33.08 12.67 9.48
CA GLU A 353 -33.97 13.26 8.47
C GLU A 353 -33.29 13.36 7.10
N ILE A 354 -31.97 13.22 7.03
CA ILE A 354 -31.18 13.37 5.80
C ILE A 354 -31.16 12.03 5.05
N ALA A 355 -31.69 12.02 3.82
CA ALA A 355 -31.79 10.81 3.00
C ALA A 355 -30.43 10.10 2.76
N ASN A 356 -29.34 10.88 2.55
CA ASN A 356 -28.01 10.32 2.37
C ASN A 356 -27.53 9.56 3.61
N ILE A 357 -27.80 10.08 4.79
CA ILE A 357 -27.40 9.44 6.06
C ILE A 357 -28.23 8.16 6.28
N LYS A 358 -29.55 8.20 6.07
CA LYS A 358 -30.40 6.98 6.13
C LYS A 358 -29.92 5.91 5.15
N SER A 359 -29.62 6.31 3.92
CA SER A 359 -29.09 5.39 2.90
C SER A 359 -27.75 4.77 3.34
N ALA A 360 -26.85 5.57 3.91
CA ALA A 360 -25.57 5.10 4.43
C ALA A 360 -25.76 4.15 5.63
N ILE A 361 -26.71 4.42 6.54
CA ILE A 361 -27.05 3.53 7.66
C ILE A 361 -27.56 2.18 7.12
N ALA A 362 -28.48 2.21 6.16
CA ALA A 362 -29.03 1.00 5.56
C ALA A 362 -27.92 0.14 4.93
N LEU A 363 -27.03 0.76 4.14
CA LEU A 363 -25.90 0.08 3.52
C LEU A 363 -24.96 -0.53 4.58
N SER A 364 -24.60 0.24 5.62
CA SER A 364 -23.73 -0.18 6.70
C SER A 364 -24.30 -1.35 7.50
N LEU A 365 -25.60 -1.33 7.80
CA LEU A 365 -26.29 -2.46 8.44
C LEU A 365 -26.25 -3.73 7.56
N GLY A 366 -26.44 -3.57 6.24
CA GLY A 366 -26.31 -4.67 5.29
C GLY A 366 -24.90 -5.28 5.25
N GLN A 367 -23.85 -4.44 5.30
CA GLN A 367 -22.45 -4.87 5.33
C GLN A 367 -22.08 -5.64 6.61
N LEU A 368 -22.61 -5.22 7.75
CA LEU A 368 -22.36 -5.87 9.05
C LEU A 368 -22.98 -7.25 9.17
N GLY A 369 -24.00 -7.57 8.37
CA GLY A 369 -24.52 -8.91 8.21
C GLY A 369 -25.24 -9.49 9.45
N LYS A 370 -25.91 -8.65 10.27
CA LYS A 370 -26.60 -9.10 11.49
C LYS A 370 -28.11 -9.09 11.35
N MET A 371 -28.74 -10.21 11.69
CA MET A 371 -30.21 -10.44 11.57
C MET A 371 -31.06 -9.39 12.33
N GLN A 372 -30.50 -8.78 13.38
CA GLN A 372 -31.15 -7.72 14.15
C GLN A 372 -31.53 -6.49 13.31
N ALA A 373 -30.87 -6.29 12.16
CA ALA A 373 -31.12 -5.17 11.27
C ALA A 373 -32.33 -5.38 10.32
N ILE A 374 -32.86 -6.61 10.18
CA ILE A 374 -33.94 -6.93 9.23
C ILE A 374 -35.18 -6.07 9.47
N GLU A 375 -35.71 -6.04 10.68
CA GLU A 375 -36.95 -5.28 10.98
C GLU A 375 -36.74 -3.75 10.79
N PRO A 376 -35.67 -3.12 11.31
CA PRO A 376 -35.40 -1.72 11.04
C PRO A 376 -35.24 -1.39 9.55
N LEU A 377 -34.60 -2.26 8.78
CA LEU A 377 -34.45 -2.08 7.33
C LEU A 377 -35.80 -2.20 6.58
N ILE A 378 -36.68 -3.09 7.02
CA ILE A 378 -38.06 -3.20 6.47
C ILE A 378 -38.82 -1.90 6.71
N LEU A 379 -38.68 -1.26 7.88
CA LEU A 379 -39.31 0.04 8.14
C LEU A 379 -38.83 1.15 7.20
N LEU A 380 -37.58 1.10 6.76
CA LEU A 380 -37.03 2.06 5.78
C LEU A 380 -37.65 1.92 4.38
N LEU A 381 -38.36 0.84 4.10
CA LEU A 381 -39.11 0.67 2.83
C LEU A 381 -40.29 1.66 2.75
N ALA A 382 -40.74 2.24 3.86
CA ALA A 382 -41.77 3.28 3.91
C ALA A 382 -41.19 4.71 3.71
N ASP A 383 -39.86 4.86 3.57
CA ASP A 383 -39.27 6.19 3.42
C ASP A 383 -39.74 6.85 2.10
N SER A 384 -40.02 8.14 2.16
CA SER A 384 -40.43 8.93 1.00
C SER A 384 -39.35 9.01 -0.09
N ASN A 385 -38.07 8.92 0.30
CA ASN A 385 -36.93 8.98 -0.61
C ASN A 385 -36.65 7.61 -1.26
N ALA A 386 -36.64 7.57 -2.60
CA ALA A 386 -36.41 6.35 -3.37
C ALA A 386 -35.02 5.74 -3.13
N SER A 387 -33.99 6.58 -2.94
CA SER A 387 -32.63 6.08 -2.66
C SER A 387 -32.56 5.33 -1.33
N VAL A 388 -33.23 5.82 -0.29
CA VAL A 388 -33.29 5.14 1.01
C VAL A 388 -33.95 3.75 0.84
N ARG A 389 -35.09 3.68 0.13
CA ARG A 389 -35.76 2.41 -0.13
C ARG A 389 -34.89 1.42 -0.89
N LEU A 390 -34.20 1.87 -1.94
CA LEU A 390 -33.29 1.04 -2.74
C LEU A 390 -32.13 0.49 -1.91
N HIS A 391 -31.51 1.32 -1.06
CA HIS A 391 -30.45 0.87 -0.18
C HIS A 391 -30.94 -0.11 0.91
N ALA A 392 -32.16 0.11 1.41
CA ALA A 392 -32.77 -0.85 2.34
C ALA A 392 -33.04 -2.21 1.69
N ILE A 393 -33.53 -2.26 0.44
CA ILE A 393 -33.72 -3.50 -0.33
C ILE A 393 -32.38 -4.21 -0.54
N ALA A 394 -31.35 -3.47 -0.99
CA ALA A 394 -30.02 -4.03 -1.19
C ALA A 394 -29.42 -4.58 0.10
N ALA A 395 -29.58 -3.87 1.21
CA ALA A 395 -29.13 -4.30 2.53
C ALA A 395 -29.86 -5.59 3.01
N LEU A 396 -31.16 -5.67 2.82
CA LEU A 396 -31.94 -6.87 3.16
C LEU A 396 -31.49 -8.11 2.37
N LYS A 397 -31.21 -7.93 1.07
CA LYS A 397 -30.66 -9.00 0.22
C LYS A 397 -29.27 -9.46 0.68
N ASN A 398 -28.43 -8.52 1.16
CA ASN A 398 -27.06 -8.83 1.63
C ASN A 398 -27.05 -9.50 3.01
N LEU A 399 -28.01 -9.24 3.88
CA LEU A 399 -28.07 -9.81 5.23
C LEU A 399 -28.35 -11.31 5.21
N ASP A 400 -29.54 -11.64 4.78
CA ASP A 400 -30.04 -13.01 4.56
C ASP A 400 -31.22 -12.89 3.60
N SER A 401 -30.96 -13.17 2.34
CA SER A 401 -31.98 -13.02 1.28
C SER A 401 -33.22 -13.85 1.52
N GLU A 402 -33.08 -15.08 2.06
CA GLU A 402 -34.20 -15.98 2.29
C GLU A 402 -35.03 -15.53 3.50
N ALA A 403 -34.39 -15.26 4.64
CA ALA A 403 -35.07 -14.82 5.85
C ALA A 403 -35.78 -13.46 5.65
N ALA A 404 -35.12 -12.52 4.97
CA ALA A 404 -35.71 -11.23 4.65
C ALA A 404 -36.91 -11.38 3.71
N HIS A 405 -36.79 -12.20 2.67
CA HIS A 405 -37.89 -12.48 1.73
C HIS A 405 -39.11 -13.12 2.43
N GLN A 406 -38.90 -14.16 3.26
CA GLN A 406 -39.95 -14.76 4.04
C GLN A 406 -40.67 -13.76 4.96
N LYS A 407 -39.89 -12.87 5.61
CA LYS A 407 -40.47 -11.84 6.48
C LYS A 407 -41.28 -10.82 5.68
N LEU A 408 -40.83 -10.40 4.52
CA LEU A 408 -41.59 -9.52 3.61
C LEU A 408 -42.89 -10.15 3.12
N GLN A 409 -42.87 -11.46 2.77
CA GLN A 409 -44.06 -12.21 2.38
C GLN A 409 -45.09 -12.34 3.52
N GLN A 410 -44.65 -12.51 4.76
CA GLN A 410 -45.52 -12.52 5.93
C GLN A 410 -46.20 -11.17 6.16
N LEU A 411 -45.46 -10.07 5.93
CA LEU A 411 -45.94 -8.72 6.19
C LEU A 411 -46.84 -8.18 5.09
N VAL A 412 -46.69 -8.59 3.82
CA VAL A 412 -47.49 -8.06 2.71
C VAL A 412 -49.00 -8.24 2.89
N ASN A 413 -49.42 -9.25 3.65
CA ASN A 413 -50.84 -9.53 3.92
C ASN A 413 -51.32 -8.90 5.24
N ASN A 414 -50.51 -8.15 5.95
CA ASN A 414 -50.89 -7.53 7.21
C ASN A 414 -51.59 -6.18 7.02
N ALA A 415 -52.93 -6.19 7.15
CA ALA A 415 -53.79 -5.01 6.97
C ALA A 415 -53.54 -3.86 8.00
N ALA A 416 -52.76 -4.09 9.04
CA ALA A 416 -52.43 -3.07 10.06
C ALA A 416 -51.25 -2.17 9.68
N LEU A 417 -50.56 -2.43 8.58
CA LEU A 417 -49.43 -1.61 8.11
C LEU A 417 -49.89 -0.32 7.45
N THR A 418 -49.02 0.71 7.48
CA THR A 418 -49.24 1.95 6.73
C THR A 418 -49.21 1.72 5.22
N LEU A 419 -49.91 2.58 4.47
CA LEU A 419 -49.96 2.48 3.01
C LEU A 419 -48.55 2.53 2.38
N ASP A 420 -47.70 3.41 2.88
CA ASP A 420 -46.33 3.59 2.38
C ASP A 420 -45.48 2.34 2.61
N LEU A 421 -45.63 1.69 3.77
CA LEU A 421 -44.90 0.46 4.06
C LEU A 421 -45.38 -0.71 3.20
N HIS A 422 -46.70 -0.80 2.97
CA HIS A 422 -47.27 -1.79 2.03
C HIS A 422 -46.71 -1.61 0.62
N GLN A 423 -46.68 -0.39 0.10
CA GLN A 423 -46.12 -0.11 -1.22
C GLN A 423 -44.64 -0.43 -1.27
N GLY A 424 -43.86 -0.04 -0.23
CA GLY A 424 -42.42 -0.34 -0.14
C GLY A 424 -42.14 -1.86 -0.11
N ILE A 425 -42.93 -2.64 0.63
CA ILE A 425 -42.80 -4.09 0.67
C ILE A 425 -43.15 -4.73 -0.68
N ALA A 426 -44.20 -4.22 -1.37
CA ALA A 426 -44.57 -4.72 -2.70
C ALA A 426 -43.47 -4.47 -3.73
N ILE A 427 -42.85 -3.27 -3.71
CA ILE A 427 -41.69 -2.94 -4.56
C ILE A 427 -40.53 -3.87 -4.23
N ALA A 428 -40.22 -4.05 -2.94
CA ALA A 428 -39.12 -4.90 -2.52
C ALA A 428 -39.28 -6.34 -2.99
N LEU A 429 -40.51 -6.90 -2.88
CA LEU A 429 -40.83 -8.25 -3.36
C LEU A 429 -40.77 -8.37 -4.90
N ALA A 430 -41.06 -7.31 -5.64
CA ALA A 430 -40.96 -7.30 -7.10
C ALA A 430 -39.49 -7.24 -7.58
N GLU A 431 -38.62 -6.69 -6.76
CA GLU A 431 -37.17 -6.61 -7.00
C GLU A 431 -36.40 -7.88 -6.58
N TRP A 432 -37.06 -8.80 -5.87
CA TRP A 432 -36.42 -10.03 -5.33
C TRP A 432 -36.20 -11.06 -6.41
#